data_2c1f57131ef28252bbbde4e73c8b0530
#
_entry.id   2c1f57131ef28252bbbde4e73c8b0530
#
_cell.length_a   1.000
_cell.length_b   1.000
_cell.length_c   1.000
_cell.angle_alpha   90.00
_cell.angle_beta   90.00
_cell.angle_gamma   90.00
#
_symmetry.space_group_name_H-M   'P 1'
#
loop_
_entity.id
_entity.type
_entity.pdbx_description
1 polymer ?
#
loop_
_entity_poly.entity_id
_entity_poly.type
_entity_poly.pdbx_seq_one_letter_code
_entity_poly.pdbx_strand_id
1 'polypeptide(L)'
;ARALAADAPDLIQRQAELEYLLGDIVNAEKLAYQSFEKGPKVGSLCVQNWQTIYEARKHFGDTAYLDFAQRKREECKARRPPRF
;
A
#
# COMPACT_ATOMS: atom_id res chain seq x y z
N ALA A 1 21.03 3.28 13.29
CA ALA A 1 20.02 2.48 13.83
C ALA A 1 18.68 2.79 13.31
N ARG A 2 18.39 4.03 13.13
CA ARG A 2 17.22 4.30 12.70
C ARG A 2 17.11 3.96 11.36
N ALA A 3 18.07 3.89 10.56
CA ALA A 3 17.98 3.50 9.19
C ALA A 3 17.36 2.14 9.04
N LEU A 4 17.66 1.25 9.95
CA LEU A 4 17.07 -0.07 9.91
C LEU A 4 15.57 -0.02 10.10
N ALA A 5 15.13 0.76 11.06
CA ALA A 5 13.72 0.87 11.31
C ALA A 5 13.01 1.50 10.13
N ALA A 6 13.67 2.43 9.48
CA ALA A 6 13.04 3.12 8.37
C ALA A 6 12.82 2.21 7.17
N ASP A 7 13.51 1.07 7.11
CA ASP A 7 13.35 0.15 6.00
C ASP A 7 12.30 -0.92 6.25
N ALA A 8 11.74 -0.98 7.44
CA ALA A 8 10.71 -1.98 7.72
C ALA A 8 9.43 -1.63 7.00
N PRO A 9 8.85 -2.56 6.24
CA PRO A 9 7.67 -2.24 5.44
C PRO A 9 6.48 -1.75 6.25
N ASP A 10 6.27 -2.24 7.45
CA ASP A 10 5.15 -1.78 8.26
C ASP A 10 5.36 -0.33 8.69
N LEU A 11 6.60 0.06 8.95
CA LEU A 11 6.90 1.43 9.31
C LEU A 11 6.78 2.36 8.10
N ILE A 12 7.18 1.87 6.93
CA ILE A 12 7.03 2.64 5.71
C ILE A 12 5.55 2.88 5.43
N GLN A 13 4.72 1.85 5.61
CA GLN A 13 3.29 2.00 5.39
C GLN A 13 2.69 2.97 6.38
N ARG A 14 3.14 2.93 7.64
CA ARG A 14 2.63 3.86 8.62
C ARG A 14 2.99 5.28 8.24
N GLN A 15 4.20 5.50 7.74
CA GLN A 15 4.60 6.80 7.27
C GLN A 15 3.76 7.23 6.07
N ALA A 16 3.42 6.29 5.19
CA ALA A 16 2.57 6.59 4.05
C ALA A 16 1.22 7.11 4.52
N GLU A 17 0.65 6.48 5.52
CA GLU A 17 -0.64 6.91 6.04
C GLU A 17 -0.55 8.30 6.65
N LEU A 18 0.54 8.60 7.35
CA LEU A 18 0.72 9.91 7.92
C LEU A 18 0.86 10.98 6.84
N GLU A 19 1.62 10.68 5.79
CA GLU A 19 1.77 11.63 4.70
C GLU A 19 0.43 11.89 4.01
N TYR A 20 -0.38 10.86 3.88
CA TYR A 20 -1.70 11.02 3.30
C TYR A 20 -2.54 11.97 4.16
N LEU A 21 -2.52 11.78 5.47
CA LEU A 21 -3.27 12.63 6.39
C LEU A 21 -2.77 14.07 6.39
N LEU A 22 -1.47 14.24 6.16
CA LEU A 22 -0.89 15.58 6.10
C LEU A 22 -1.13 16.26 4.76
N GLY A 23 -1.69 15.55 3.81
CA GLY A 23 -1.99 16.11 2.52
C GLY A 23 -0.94 15.88 1.45
N ASP A 24 0.15 15.19 1.80
CA ASP A 24 1.20 14.90 0.82
C ASP A 24 0.88 13.59 0.12
N ILE A 25 -0.08 13.65 -0.78
CA ILE A 25 -0.63 12.46 -1.41
C ILE A 25 0.39 11.76 -2.31
N VAL A 26 1.20 12.54 -3.02
CA VAL A 26 2.21 11.96 -3.89
C VAL A 26 3.21 11.13 -3.09
N ASN A 27 3.68 11.68 -1.97
CA ASN A 27 4.65 10.98 -1.15
C ASN A 27 4.02 9.77 -0.47
N ALA A 28 2.75 9.89 -0.10
CA ALA A 28 2.02 8.77 0.51
C ALA A 28 1.98 7.59 -0.45
N GLU A 29 1.69 7.85 -1.72
CA GLU A 29 1.63 6.79 -2.71
C GLU A 29 3.01 6.15 -2.90
N LYS A 30 4.05 6.97 -2.98
CA LYS A 30 5.39 6.47 -3.15
C LYS A 30 5.78 5.54 -2.00
N LEU A 31 5.50 5.96 -0.79
CA LEU A 31 5.84 5.17 0.39
C LEU A 31 5.04 3.87 0.43
N ALA A 32 3.78 3.93 0.02
CA ALA A 32 2.97 2.71 -0.01
C ALA A 32 3.55 1.70 -1.01
N TYR A 33 4.02 2.17 -2.16
CA TYR A 33 4.66 1.28 -3.11
C TYR A 33 5.95 0.69 -2.54
N GLN A 34 6.73 1.50 -1.84
CA GLN A 34 7.96 0.99 -1.22
C GLN A 34 7.64 -0.08 -0.20
N SER A 35 6.61 0.15 0.60
CA SER A 35 6.20 -0.84 1.59
C SER A 35 5.79 -2.14 0.92
N PHE A 36 5.05 -2.04 -0.18
CA PHE A 36 4.63 -3.22 -0.90
C PHE A 36 5.82 -3.99 -1.46
N GLU A 37 6.80 -3.28 -2.02
CA GLU A 37 7.96 -3.93 -2.60
C GLU A 37 8.81 -4.63 -1.56
N LYS A 38 8.93 -4.04 -0.39
CA LYS A 38 9.78 -4.59 0.66
C LYS A 38 9.05 -5.59 1.56
N GLY A 39 7.74 -5.58 1.53
CA GLY A 39 6.96 -6.40 2.43
C GLY A 39 6.32 -7.59 1.76
N PRO A 40 5.47 -8.30 2.49
CA PRO A 40 4.79 -9.47 1.95
C PRO A 40 3.79 -9.07 0.88
N LYS A 41 3.58 -9.98 -0.05
CA LYS A 41 2.66 -9.73 -1.15
C LYS A 41 1.25 -10.21 -0.87
N VAL A 42 1.01 -10.68 0.34
CA VAL A 42 -0.32 -11.06 0.81
C VAL A 42 -0.43 -10.68 2.27
N GLY A 43 -1.65 -10.58 2.77
CA GLY A 43 -1.87 -10.30 4.18
C GLY A 43 -2.31 -8.87 4.41
N SER A 44 -2.48 -8.52 5.67
CA SER A 44 -3.06 -7.23 6.03
C SER A 44 -2.18 -6.05 5.61
N LEU A 45 -0.87 -6.19 5.72
CA LEU A 45 0.01 -5.09 5.31
C LEU A 45 -0.10 -4.85 3.81
N CYS A 46 -0.18 -5.90 3.02
CA CYS A 46 -0.36 -5.78 1.58
C CYS A 46 -1.67 -5.05 1.27
N VAL A 47 -2.73 -5.42 1.98
CA VAL A 47 -4.02 -4.76 1.79
C VAL A 47 -3.92 -3.29 2.13
N GLN A 48 -3.26 -2.95 3.24
CA GLN A 48 -3.10 -1.56 3.64
C GLN A 48 -2.32 -0.76 2.61
N ASN A 49 -1.26 -1.35 2.06
CA ASN A 49 -0.46 -0.68 1.05
C ASN A 49 -1.30 -0.32 -0.17
N TRP A 50 -2.06 -1.28 -0.68
CA TRP A 50 -2.87 -1.02 -1.86
C TRP A 50 -4.08 -0.15 -1.54
N GLN A 51 -4.56 -0.18 -0.30
CA GLN A 51 -5.62 0.72 0.10
C GLN A 51 -5.13 2.18 0.05
N THR A 52 -3.91 2.42 0.54
CA THR A 52 -3.34 3.76 0.50
C THR A 52 -3.13 4.21 -0.94
N ILE A 53 -2.64 3.32 -1.80
CA ILE A 53 -2.44 3.65 -3.21
C ILE A 53 -3.79 3.95 -3.87
N TYR A 54 -4.81 3.18 -3.55
CA TYR A 54 -6.15 3.39 -4.08
C TYR A 54 -6.66 4.78 -3.70
N GLU A 55 -6.54 5.12 -2.42
CA GLU A 55 -7.01 6.42 -1.94
C GLU A 55 -6.24 7.57 -2.58
N ALA A 56 -4.93 7.39 -2.76
CA ALA A 56 -4.12 8.43 -3.39
C ALA A 56 -4.55 8.66 -4.84
N ARG A 57 -4.78 7.59 -5.58
CA ARG A 57 -5.21 7.70 -6.97
C ARG A 57 -6.62 8.27 -7.07
N LYS A 58 -7.46 7.93 -6.13
CA LYS A 58 -8.80 8.46 -6.08
C LYS A 58 -8.76 9.96 -5.88
N HIS A 59 -7.85 10.40 -5.01
CA HIS A 59 -7.66 11.81 -4.73
C HIS A 59 -7.28 12.57 -6.00
N PHE A 60 -6.47 11.95 -6.86
CA PHE A 60 -6.05 12.57 -8.10
C PHE A 60 -7.05 12.41 -9.23
N GLY A 61 -8.10 11.64 -9.02
CA GLY A 61 -9.12 11.43 -10.04
C GLY A 61 -8.72 10.42 -11.11
N ASP A 62 -7.72 9.60 -10.84
CA ASP A 62 -7.24 8.61 -11.81
C ASP A 62 -8.10 7.35 -11.70
N THR A 63 -9.29 7.41 -12.27
CA THR A 63 -10.28 6.34 -12.10
C THR A 63 -9.84 5.05 -12.79
N ALA A 64 -9.07 5.15 -13.86
CA ALA A 64 -8.61 3.94 -14.55
C ALA A 64 -7.69 3.13 -13.65
N TYR A 65 -6.87 3.80 -12.86
CA TYR A 65 -5.95 3.10 -11.98
C TYR A 65 -6.66 2.51 -10.77
N LEU A 66 -7.82 3.04 -10.41
CA LEU A 66 -8.56 2.54 -9.25
C LEU A 66 -8.92 1.07 -9.42
N ASP A 67 -9.29 0.68 -10.63
CA ASP A 67 -9.64 -0.69 -10.90
C ASP A 67 -8.45 -1.61 -10.69
N PHE A 68 -7.29 -1.18 -11.15
CA PHE A 68 -6.06 -1.94 -10.97
C PHE A 68 -5.70 -2.05 -9.50
N ALA A 69 -5.76 -0.94 -8.77
CA ALA A 69 -5.41 -0.93 -7.36
C ALA A 69 -6.36 -1.81 -6.55
N GLN A 70 -7.64 -1.77 -6.89
CA GLN A 70 -8.61 -2.60 -6.19
C GLN A 70 -8.35 -4.07 -6.45
N ARG A 71 -7.99 -4.42 -7.67
CA ARG A 71 -7.68 -5.79 -8.00
C ARG A 71 -6.45 -6.27 -7.23
N LYS A 72 -5.43 -5.42 -7.14
CA LYS A 72 -4.23 -5.77 -6.37
C LYS A 72 -4.57 -5.95 -4.89
N ARG A 73 -5.46 -5.13 -4.36
CA ARG A 73 -5.87 -5.26 -2.98
C ARG A 73 -6.57 -6.60 -2.74
N GLU A 74 -7.40 -7.01 -3.70
CA GLU A 74 -8.07 -8.31 -3.59
C GLU A 74 -7.07 -9.45 -3.67
N GLU A 75 -6.04 -9.31 -4.50
CA GLU A 75 -5.00 -10.32 -4.58
C GLU A 75 -4.26 -10.47 -3.26
N CYS A 76 -4.14 -9.39 -2.49
CA CYS A 76 -3.50 -9.47 -1.19
C CYS A 76 -4.26 -10.36 -0.23
N LYS A 77 -5.58 -10.43 -0.40
CA LYS A 77 -6.40 -11.24 0.48
C LYS A 77 -6.39 -12.70 0.11
N ALA A 78 -6.05 -12.96 -1.10
CA ALA A 78 -6.15 -14.30 -1.56
C ALA A 78 -5.25 -15.16 -0.87
N ARG A 79 -5.57 -16.06 -0.42
CA ARG A 79 -4.88 -16.66 0.27
C ARG A 79 -4.71 -17.92 -0.02
N ARG A 80 -5.12 -18.70 0.06
CA ARG A 80 -4.88 -19.86 0.03
C ARG A 80 -5.28 -20.55 -1.01
N PRO A 81 -4.57 -21.43 -1.55
CA PRO A 81 -5.01 -22.24 -2.61
C PRO A 81 -6.17 -23.04 -2.11
N PRO A 82 -7.01 -23.27 -2.90
CA PRO A 82 -8.17 -23.99 -2.48
C PRO A 82 -7.79 -25.42 -2.23
N ARG A 83 -7.78 -25.91 -2.02
CA ARG A 83 -7.61 -27.04 -1.93
C ARG A 83 -8.14 -27.86 -1.88
N PHE A 84 -8.15 -28.07 -2.00
CA PHE A 84 -8.45 -28.74 -2.03
C PHE A 84 -8.67 -29.16 -2.02
#